data_ffdd9fc6c99d3e4a1ad46071a88db9cc
#
_entry.id   ffdd9fc6c99d3e4a1ad46071a88db9cc
#
_cell.length_a   1.000
_cell.length_b   1.000
_cell.length_c   1.000
_cell.angle_alpha   90.00
_cell.angle_beta   90.00
_cell.angle_gamma   90.00
#
_symmetry.space_group_name_H-M   'P 1'
#
loop_
_entity.id
_entity.type
_entity.pdbx_description
1 polymer ?
#
loop_
_entity_poly.entity_id
_entity_poly.type
_entity_poly.pdbx_seq_one_letter_code
_entity_poly.pdbx_strand_id
1 'polypeptide(L)'
;HIAHLRRESPFDGGVAATVPAIDRRKLVAQQQARVDELRHAKYEGILDGNPAITVLHGEARFKDNQSLVVRLNDGGEHVVAFDQCLLATGASPAVPPIPGLKESPYWTSTEALVSDAIPKRLAVIGSSVVALELAQAFARLGSQVTILARSTLFFREDPAIGEAITAAFRAEGIKVLEHTQASQIAHVDGEFVLTTGHGELRADKLLVATGRTPNTRSLALEAAGVAVNAQGAIVIDKGMHTSTPHIYAAGDCTDQPQFVYVAAAAGTRAAINMTGGDAAINLTAMPTVVFTDPQVATVGYSEAEAHHDGIETDSRTLT
;
A
#
# COMPACT_ATOMS: atom_id res chain seq x y z
N HIS A 1 -18.64 6.62 -0.60
CA HIS A 1 -19.66 6.54 -1.65
C HIS A 1 -21.01 7.06 -1.16
N ILE A 2 -21.64 6.50 -0.10
CA ILE A 2 -22.96 6.94 0.42
C ILE A 2 -22.97 8.45 0.76
N ALA A 3 -21.92 8.97 1.39
CA ALA A 3 -21.81 10.39 1.71
C ALA A 3 -21.76 11.26 0.44
N HIS A 4 -21.08 10.81 -0.60
CA HIS A 4 -21.02 11.46 -1.89
C HIS A 4 -22.39 11.47 -2.58
N LEU A 5 -23.04 10.31 -2.71
CA LEU A 5 -24.38 10.21 -3.32
C LEU A 5 -25.45 11.05 -2.60
N ARG A 6 -25.32 11.20 -1.28
CA ARG A 6 -26.23 12.09 -0.53
C ARG A 6 -25.98 13.56 -0.77
N ARG A 7 -24.73 13.95 -1.03
CA ARG A 7 -24.36 15.34 -1.29
C ARG A 7 -24.70 15.78 -2.71
N GLU A 8 -24.54 14.87 -3.67
CA GLU A 8 -24.69 15.11 -5.10
C GLU A 8 -25.77 14.18 -5.67
N SER A 9 -27.03 14.36 -5.22
CA SER A 9 -28.12 13.48 -5.66
C SER A 9 -28.13 13.29 -7.19
N PRO A 10 -28.09 12.05 -7.70
CA PRO A 10 -28.13 11.79 -9.15
C PRO A 10 -29.54 11.87 -9.75
N PHE A 11 -30.56 12.34 -8.99
CA PHE A 11 -31.98 12.25 -9.36
C PHE A 11 -32.62 13.59 -9.63
N ASP A 12 -31.99 14.53 -10.29
CA ASP A 12 -32.52 15.80 -10.80
C ASP A 12 -33.58 16.46 -9.90
N GLY A 13 -33.34 16.46 -8.58
CA GLY A 13 -34.27 17.02 -7.60
C GLY A 13 -35.39 16.08 -7.13
N GLY A 14 -35.57 14.90 -7.72
CA GLY A 14 -36.51 13.89 -7.22
C GLY A 14 -36.14 13.32 -5.85
N VAL A 15 -34.85 13.32 -5.53
CA VAL A 15 -34.29 13.06 -4.19
C VAL A 15 -33.40 14.24 -3.83
N ALA A 16 -33.75 14.99 -2.80
CA ALA A 16 -33.00 16.17 -2.40
C ALA A 16 -31.58 15.83 -1.97
N ALA A 17 -30.61 16.58 -2.51
CA ALA A 17 -29.23 16.52 -2.05
C ALA A 17 -29.14 17.02 -0.59
N THR A 18 -28.39 16.29 0.24
CA THR A 18 -28.18 16.65 1.64
C THR A 18 -26.72 16.42 2.03
N VAL A 19 -26.11 17.38 2.71
CA VAL A 19 -24.79 17.18 3.27
C VAL A 19 -24.91 16.31 4.52
N PRO A 20 -24.38 15.07 4.53
CA PRO A 20 -24.50 14.20 5.68
C PRO A 20 -23.62 14.72 6.83
N ALA A 21 -24.13 14.65 8.06
CA ALA A 21 -23.31 14.81 9.25
C ALA A 21 -22.40 13.58 9.39
N ILE A 22 -21.10 13.81 9.48
CA ILE A 22 -20.11 12.74 9.59
C ILE A 22 -19.48 12.79 10.98
N ASP A 23 -19.62 11.72 11.74
CA ASP A 23 -18.88 11.48 12.98
C ASP A 23 -17.70 10.54 12.69
N ARG A 24 -16.54 11.12 12.44
CA ARG A 24 -15.33 10.37 12.07
C ARG A 24 -14.87 9.42 13.18
N ARG A 25 -15.05 9.77 14.46
CA ARG A 25 -14.70 8.92 15.60
C ARG A 25 -15.46 7.61 15.58
N LYS A 26 -16.79 7.69 15.33
CA LYS A 26 -17.62 6.49 15.22
C LYS A 26 -17.24 5.63 14.03
N LEU A 27 -16.86 6.24 12.89
CA LEU A 27 -16.39 5.50 11.73
C LEU A 27 -15.07 4.78 12.01
N VAL A 28 -14.11 5.45 12.65
CA VAL A 28 -12.84 4.85 13.04
C VAL A 28 -13.05 3.73 14.05
N ALA A 29 -13.88 3.93 15.07
CA ALA A 29 -14.19 2.91 16.06
C ALA A 29 -14.82 1.66 15.43
N GLN A 30 -15.78 1.83 14.49
CA GLN A 30 -16.37 0.71 13.76
C GLN A 30 -15.35 -0.01 12.87
N GLN A 31 -14.49 0.74 12.16
CA GLN A 31 -13.41 0.20 11.36
C GLN A 31 -12.46 -0.63 12.23
N GLN A 32 -12.01 -0.10 13.37
CA GLN A 32 -11.10 -0.79 14.28
C GLN A 32 -11.71 -2.07 14.84
N ALA A 33 -12.95 -2.01 15.31
CA ALA A 33 -13.66 -3.20 15.80
C ALA A 33 -13.74 -4.30 14.74
N ARG A 34 -13.95 -3.92 13.46
CA ARG A 34 -13.97 -4.88 12.36
C ARG A 34 -12.60 -5.47 12.06
N VAL A 35 -11.54 -4.65 12.14
CA VAL A 35 -10.15 -5.11 11.98
C VAL A 35 -9.79 -6.10 13.08
N ASP A 36 -10.10 -5.79 14.33
CA ASP A 36 -9.80 -6.65 15.48
C ASP A 36 -10.56 -7.99 15.40
N GLU A 37 -11.84 -7.96 15.05
CA GLU A 37 -12.66 -9.17 14.82
C GLU A 37 -12.02 -10.07 13.75
N LEU A 38 -11.65 -9.49 12.59
CA LEU A 38 -11.06 -10.24 11.49
C LEU A 38 -9.66 -10.77 11.83
N ARG A 39 -8.85 -9.99 12.54
CA ARG A 39 -7.53 -10.40 13.00
C ARG A 39 -7.64 -11.59 13.93
N HIS A 40 -8.51 -11.49 14.95
CA HIS A 40 -8.71 -12.58 15.88
C HIS A 40 -9.22 -13.83 15.18
N ALA A 41 -10.26 -13.73 14.36
CA ALA A 41 -10.86 -14.89 13.70
C ALA A 41 -9.94 -15.59 12.68
N LYS A 42 -9.10 -14.82 11.96
CA LYS A 42 -8.31 -15.35 10.86
C LYS A 42 -6.85 -15.66 11.20
N TYR A 43 -6.31 -15.06 12.26
CA TYR A 43 -4.89 -15.18 12.60
C TYR A 43 -4.68 -15.56 14.06
N GLU A 44 -5.01 -14.70 15.01
CA GLU A 44 -4.69 -14.91 16.43
C GLU A 44 -5.31 -16.20 16.97
N GLY A 45 -6.61 -16.41 16.75
CA GLY A 45 -7.28 -17.64 17.22
C GLY A 45 -6.74 -18.94 16.60
N ILE A 46 -6.17 -18.87 15.39
CA ILE A 46 -5.51 -20.03 14.76
C ILE A 46 -4.15 -20.29 15.40
N LEU A 47 -3.36 -19.24 15.65
CA LEU A 47 -2.04 -19.33 16.27
C LEU A 47 -2.17 -19.83 17.71
N ASP A 48 -3.08 -19.27 18.50
CA ASP A 48 -3.30 -19.62 19.91
C ASP A 48 -3.90 -21.02 20.09
N GLY A 49 -4.72 -21.45 19.11
CA GLY A 49 -5.38 -22.76 19.14
C GLY A 49 -4.51 -23.93 18.70
N ASN A 50 -3.30 -23.71 18.19
CA ASN A 50 -2.44 -24.77 17.68
C ASN A 50 -1.18 -24.96 18.54
N PRO A 51 -1.08 -26.05 19.33
CA PRO A 51 0.06 -26.30 20.23
C PRO A 51 1.40 -26.54 19.51
N ALA A 52 1.39 -26.75 18.17
CA ALA A 52 2.61 -26.86 17.38
C ALA A 52 3.19 -25.50 16.98
N ILE A 53 2.50 -24.40 17.27
CA ILE A 53 2.93 -23.05 16.93
C ILE A 53 3.41 -22.33 18.19
N THR A 54 4.64 -21.83 18.15
CA THR A 54 5.17 -20.93 19.18
C THR A 54 5.28 -19.51 18.60
N VAL A 55 4.62 -18.56 19.23
CA VAL A 55 4.67 -17.13 18.82
C VAL A 55 5.66 -16.38 19.70
N LEU A 56 6.66 -15.75 19.07
CA LEU A 56 7.62 -14.86 19.73
C LEU A 56 7.38 -13.42 19.26
N HIS A 57 7.05 -12.53 20.21
CA HIS A 57 6.88 -11.11 19.93
C HIS A 57 8.20 -10.37 20.08
N GLY A 58 8.76 -9.88 18.98
CA GLY A 58 10.05 -9.19 18.99
C GLY A 58 10.55 -8.84 17.59
N GLU A 59 11.78 -8.34 17.53
CA GLU A 59 12.50 -8.03 16.30
C GLU A 59 13.51 -9.15 15.99
N ALA A 60 13.31 -9.81 14.84
CA ALA A 60 14.18 -10.90 14.40
C ALA A 60 15.25 -10.40 13.41
N ARG A 61 16.45 -10.98 13.51
CA ARG A 61 17.53 -10.81 12.53
C ARG A 61 18.30 -12.12 12.35
N PHE A 62 18.84 -12.36 11.18
CA PHE A 62 19.70 -13.51 10.97
C PHE A 62 20.99 -13.39 11.76
N LYS A 63 21.37 -14.46 12.41
CA LYS A 63 22.70 -14.65 12.99
C LYS A 63 23.62 -15.31 11.96
N ASP A 64 23.09 -16.29 11.25
CA ASP A 64 23.68 -17.05 10.16
C ASP A 64 22.56 -17.63 9.28
N ASN A 65 22.88 -18.51 8.33
CA ASN A 65 21.90 -19.10 7.42
C ASN A 65 21.02 -20.21 8.06
N GLN A 66 21.18 -20.52 9.34
CA GLN A 66 20.41 -21.56 10.05
C GLN A 66 19.83 -21.07 11.39
N SER A 67 20.09 -19.82 11.77
CA SER A 67 19.59 -19.29 13.03
C SER A 67 19.24 -17.80 12.96
N LEU A 68 18.23 -17.44 13.76
CA LEU A 68 17.77 -16.08 14.02
C LEU A 68 18.05 -15.70 15.46
N VAL A 69 18.33 -14.44 15.70
CA VAL A 69 18.24 -13.82 17.04
C VAL A 69 16.99 -12.97 17.06
N VAL A 70 16.11 -13.21 18.03
CA VAL A 70 14.89 -12.45 18.27
C VAL A 70 15.10 -11.62 19.53
N ARG A 71 15.11 -10.30 19.40
CA ARG A 71 15.05 -9.37 20.53
C ARG A 71 13.59 -9.26 20.96
N LEU A 72 13.24 -9.82 22.11
CA LEU A 72 11.87 -9.88 22.60
C LEU A 72 11.36 -8.51 23.08
N ASN A 73 10.07 -8.24 22.89
CA ASN A 73 9.44 -6.99 23.31
C ASN A 73 9.41 -6.80 24.84
N ASP A 74 9.39 -7.90 25.59
CA ASP A 74 9.45 -7.95 27.06
C ASP A 74 10.88 -8.01 27.63
N GLY A 75 11.87 -7.98 26.74
CA GLY A 75 13.30 -7.93 27.07
C GLY A 75 14.02 -9.25 26.86
N GLY A 76 15.33 -9.14 26.68
CA GLY A 76 16.20 -10.28 26.40
C GLY A 76 16.29 -10.63 24.93
N GLU A 77 17.11 -11.63 24.64
CA GLU A 77 17.29 -12.19 23.29
C GLU A 77 17.04 -13.71 23.31
N HIS A 78 16.40 -14.18 22.26
CA HIS A 78 16.16 -15.60 22.04
C HIS A 78 16.77 -16.03 20.71
N VAL A 79 17.54 -17.14 20.72
CA VAL A 79 18.11 -17.69 19.50
C VAL A 79 17.21 -18.83 19.02
N VAL A 80 16.76 -18.71 17.78
CA VAL A 80 15.91 -19.71 17.11
C VAL A 80 16.70 -20.37 15.99
N ALA A 81 16.98 -21.67 16.11
CA ALA A 81 17.49 -22.47 15.01
C ALA A 81 16.32 -22.97 14.14
N PHE A 82 16.55 -23.15 12.86
CA PHE A 82 15.52 -23.60 11.91
C PHE A 82 16.10 -24.52 10.84
N ASP A 83 15.29 -25.46 10.36
CA ASP A 83 15.58 -26.26 9.18
C ASP A 83 15.10 -25.55 7.90
N GLN A 84 13.97 -24.84 7.99
CA GLN A 84 13.37 -24.05 6.93
C GLN A 84 12.91 -22.69 7.49
N CYS A 85 13.05 -21.62 6.72
CA CYS A 85 12.63 -20.28 7.12
C CYS A 85 11.76 -19.64 6.05
N LEU A 86 10.64 -19.03 6.43
CA LEU A 86 9.83 -18.18 5.55
C LEU A 86 9.89 -16.73 6.03
N LEU A 87 10.35 -15.85 5.15
CA LEU A 87 10.35 -14.40 5.36
C LEU A 87 9.04 -13.81 4.83
N ALA A 88 8.22 -13.24 5.71
CA ALA A 88 6.94 -12.62 5.38
C ALA A 88 6.78 -11.27 6.09
N THR A 89 7.85 -10.47 6.09
CA THR A 89 7.97 -9.22 6.86
C THR A 89 7.25 -8.03 6.25
N GLY A 90 6.69 -8.19 5.04
CA GLY A 90 5.89 -7.17 4.38
C GLY A 90 6.67 -5.92 3.97
N ALA A 91 5.96 -4.80 3.84
CA ALA A 91 6.52 -3.51 3.47
C ALA A 91 5.88 -2.39 4.30
N SER A 92 6.57 -1.25 4.39
CA SER A 92 6.11 -0.02 5.06
C SER A 92 5.96 1.12 4.06
N PRO A 93 5.15 2.16 4.35
CA PRO A 93 5.06 3.34 3.50
C PRO A 93 6.43 3.95 3.20
N ALA A 94 6.70 4.25 1.93
CA ALA A 94 7.92 4.91 1.51
C ALA A 94 7.80 6.43 1.74
N VAL A 95 8.82 7.01 2.37
CA VAL A 95 8.91 8.45 2.64
C VAL A 95 10.00 9.03 1.76
N PRO A 96 9.66 9.94 0.80
CA PRO A 96 10.65 10.52 -0.09
C PRO A 96 11.55 11.50 0.66
N PRO A 97 12.80 11.69 0.21
CA PRO A 97 13.77 12.57 0.86
C PRO A 97 13.52 14.05 0.49
N ILE A 98 12.34 14.57 0.82
CA ILE A 98 12.00 15.98 0.61
C ILE A 98 12.46 16.75 1.85
N PRO A 99 13.24 17.85 1.69
CA PRO A 99 13.67 18.70 2.79
C PRO A 99 12.50 19.15 3.68
N GLY A 100 12.61 18.96 5.01
CA GLY A 100 11.62 19.31 6.02
C GLY A 100 10.46 18.32 6.16
N LEU A 101 10.34 17.32 5.30
CA LEU A 101 9.26 16.32 5.42
C LEU A 101 9.43 15.46 6.66
N LYS A 102 10.60 14.89 6.86
CA LYS A 102 10.87 13.91 7.93
C LYS A 102 10.63 14.49 9.34
N GLU A 103 10.86 15.77 9.50
CA GLU A 103 10.70 16.50 10.76
C GLU A 103 9.28 17.01 10.98
N SER A 104 8.38 16.83 10.01
CA SER A 104 7.00 17.30 10.07
C SER A 104 6.02 16.19 10.48
N PRO A 105 4.85 16.52 11.05
CA PRO A 105 3.84 15.54 11.47
C PRO A 105 2.95 15.08 10.30
N TYR A 106 3.55 14.65 9.19
CA TYR A 106 2.84 14.13 8.02
C TYR A 106 2.12 12.81 8.37
N TRP A 107 1.15 12.48 7.57
CA TRP A 107 0.48 11.19 7.59
C TRP A 107 1.03 10.28 6.50
N THR A 108 1.14 9.01 6.81
CA THR A 108 1.09 7.92 5.83
C THR A 108 -0.34 7.34 5.79
N SER A 109 -0.54 6.26 5.05
CA SER A 109 -1.82 5.54 5.09
C SER A 109 -2.18 5.05 6.51
N THR A 110 -1.19 4.76 7.34
CA THR A 110 -1.39 4.28 8.72
C THR A 110 -2.07 5.35 9.58
N GLU A 111 -1.50 6.55 9.64
CA GLU A 111 -2.06 7.66 10.42
C GLU A 111 -3.40 8.14 9.84
N ALA A 112 -3.52 8.20 8.51
CA ALA A 112 -4.74 8.63 7.84
C ALA A 112 -5.94 7.71 8.15
N LEU A 113 -5.73 6.41 8.22
CA LEU A 113 -6.77 5.42 8.48
C LEU A 113 -7.28 5.45 9.93
N VAL A 114 -6.39 5.72 10.90
CA VAL A 114 -6.75 5.72 12.32
C VAL A 114 -7.08 7.11 12.87
N SER A 115 -6.80 8.18 12.13
CA SER A 115 -7.13 9.55 12.55
C SER A 115 -8.62 9.78 12.67
N ASP A 116 -9.06 10.38 13.76
CA ASP A 116 -10.41 10.85 13.98
C ASP A 116 -10.68 12.25 13.37
N ALA A 117 -9.63 12.90 12.82
CA ALA A 117 -9.73 14.20 12.20
C ALA A 117 -10.15 14.10 10.72
N ILE A 118 -11.01 15.02 10.30
CA ILE A 118 -11.25 15.36 8.89
C ILE A 118 -10.64 16.74 8.66
N PRO A 119 -9.43 16.83 8.05
CA PRO A 119 -8.80 18.13 7.81
C PRO A 119 -9.63 18.96 6.82
N LYS A 120 -9.67 20.27 6.98
CA LYS A 120 -10.33 21.14 5.99
C LYS A 120 -9.60 21.08 4.66
N ARG A 121 -8.25 21.15 4.69
CA ARG A 121 -7.38 21.08 3.51
C ARG A 121 -6.42 19.91 3.70
N LEU A 122 -6.41 19.00 2.74
CA LEU A 122 -5.49 17.86 2.69
C LEU A 122 -4.63 17.95 1.43
N ALA A 123 -3.32 18.04 1.60
CA ALA A 123 -2.37 17.81 0.52
C ALA A 123 -1.99 16.33 0.47
N VAL A 124 -1.90 15.77 -0.73
CA VAL A 124 -1.52 14.36 -0.95
C VAL A 124 -0.33 14.33 -1.90
N ILE A 125 0.78 13.74 -1.47
CA ILE A 125 1.94 13.46 -2.33
C ILE A 125 1.86 12.00 -2.76
N GLY A 126 1.65 11.78 -4.06
CA GLY A 126 1.53 10.47 -4.68
C GLY A 126 0.44 10.42 -5.73
N SER A 127 0.51 9.45 -6.64
CA SER A 127 -0.40 9.32 -7.79
C SER A 127 -0.78 7.88 -8.13
N SER A 128 -0.59 6.97 -7.19
CA SER A 128 -0.95 5.56 -7.33
C SER A 128 -2.05 5.16 -6.33
N VAL A 129 -2.37 3.89 -6.29
CA VAL A 129 -3.55 3.32 -5.59
C VAL A 129 -3.87 3.97 -4.25
N VAL A 130 -2.97 3.86 -3.27
CA VAL A 130 -3.22 4.34 -1.90
C VAL A 130 -3.45 5.85 -1.84
N ALA A 131 -2.68 6.63 -2.65
CA ALA A 131 -2.85 8.07 -2.72
C ALA A 131 -4.25 8.44 -3.20
N LEU A 132 -4.73 7.79 -4.26
CA LEU A 132 -5.98 8.14 -4.93
C LEU A 132 -7.19 7.65 -4.14
N GLU A 133 -7.17 6.45 -3.58
CA GLU A 133 -8.23 5.93 -2.73
C GLU A 133 -8.43 6.81 -1.50
N LEU A 134 -7.35 7.18 -0.80
CA LEU A 134 -7.45 8.03 0.40
C LEU A 134 -7.79 9.48 0.04
N ALA A 135 -7.26 10.02 -1.06
CA ALA A 135 -7.61 11.36 -1.53
C ALA A 135 -9.12 11.48 -1.78
N GLN A 136 -9.69 10.55 -2.54
CA GLN A 136 -11.14 10.55 -2.81
C GLN A 136 -11.95 10.28 -1.55
N ALA A 137 -11.51 9.37 -0.68
CA ALA A 137 -12.18 9.11 0.59
C ALA A 137 -12.25 10.37 1.45
N PHE A 138 -11.16 11.11 1.63
CA PHE A 138 -11.15 12.34 2.42
C PHE A 138 -11.92 13.48 1.74
N ALA A 139 -11.89 13.60 0.41
CA ALA A 139 -12.72 14.55 -0.31
C ALA A 139 -14.21 14.29 -0.05
N ARG A 140 -14.64 13.03 -0.11
CA ARG A 140 -16.02 12.61 0.17
C ARG A 140 -16.41 12.73 1.64
N LEU A 141 -15.43 12.73 2.56
CA LEU A 141 -15.63 13.08 3.97
C LEU A 141 -15.76 14.60 4.20
N GLY A 142 -15.38 15.44 3.23
CA GLY A 142 -15.55 16.89 3.28
C GLY A 142 -14.27 17.71 3.25
N SER A 143 -13.10 17.08 3.07
CA SER A 143 -11.82 17.78 2.89
C SER A 143 -11.72 18.41 1.50
N GLN A 144 -11.10 19.59 1.42
CA GLN A 144 -10.57 20.13 0.17
C GLN A 144 -9.23 19.43 -0.11
N VAL A 145 -9.19 18.58 -1.13
CA VAL A 145 -8.02 17.75 -1.42
C VAL A 145 -7.24 18.30 -2.60
N THR A 146 -5.91 18.37 -2.45
CA THR A 146 -4.99 18.66 -3.55
C THR A 146 -3.98 17.52 -3.66
N ILE A 147 -3.92 16.88 -4.83
CA ILE A 147 -2.96 15.81 -5.15
C ILE A 147 -1.79 16.41 -5.91
N LEU A 148 -0.57 16.12 -5.47
CA LEU A 148 0.67 16.39 -6.18
C LEU A 148 1.16 15.07 -6.81
N ALA A 149 1.06 14.98 -8.12
CA ALA A 149 1.50 13.85 -8.91
C ALA A 149 2.80 14.20 -9.65
N ARG A 150 3.87 13.44 -9.43
CA ARG A 150 5.15 13.63 -10.13
C ARG A 150 5.02 13.46 -11.65
N SER A 151 4.10 12.62 -12.07
CA SER A 151 3.71 12.36 -13.45
C SER A 151 2.19 12.56 -13.58
N THR A 152 1.50 11.75 -14.37
CA THR A 152 0.05 11.64 -14.40
C THR A 152 -0.46 10.71 -13.29
N LEU A 153 -1.77 10.67 -13.06
CA LEU A 153 -2.36 9.65 -12.21
C LEU A 153 -2.25 8.29 -12.92
N PHE A 154 -2.02 7.22 -12.16
CA PHE A 154 -1.85 5.86 -12.70
C PHE A 154 -0.84 5.75 -13.85
N PHE A 155 0.26 6.47 -13.78
CA PHE A 155 1.25 6.59 -14.87
C PHE A 155 1.86 5.25 -15.35
N ARG A 156 1.59 4.14 -14.69
CA ARG A 156 2.00 2.78 -15.08
C ARG A 156 0.92 2.01 -15.82
N GLU A 157 -0.30 2.52 -15.79
CA GLU A 157 -1.46 1.93 -16.47
C GLU A 157 -1.63 2.57 -17.87
N ASP A 158 -2.62 2.09 -18.60
CA ASP A 158 -3.00 2.73 -19.86
C ASP A 158 -3.31 4.23 -19.64
N PRO A 159 -2.78 5.13 -20.47
CA PRO A 159 -3.01 6.58 -20.34
C PRO A 159 -4.49 6.97 -20.23
N ALA A 160 -5.38 6.26 -20.93
CA ALA A 160 -6.81 6.52 -20.87
C ALA A 160 -7.41 6.31 -19.46
N ILE A 161 -6.84 5.39 -18.67
CA ILE A 161 -7.24 5.17 -17.28
C ILE A 161 -6.86 6.41 -16.45
N GLY A 162 -5.63 6.90 -16.59
CA GLY A 162 -5.16 8.09 -15.88
C GLY A 162 -5.98 9.32 -16.22
N GLU A 163 -6.31 9.53 -17.49
CA GLU A 163 -7.15 10.63 -17.97
C GLU A 163 -8.57 10.54 -17.40
N ALA A 164 -9.21 9.37 -17.45
CA ALA A 164 -10.58 9.17 -16.94
C ALA A 164 -10.67 9.43 -15.43
N ILE A 165 -9.72 8.91 -14.64
CA ILE A 165 -9.68 9.15 -13.19
C ILE A 165 -9.39 10.62 -12.88
N THR A 166 -8.47 11.25 -13.60
CA THR A 166 -8.17 12.68 -13.44
C THR A 166 -9.41 13.54 -13.70
N ALA A 167 -10.17 13.23 -14.75
CA ALA A 167 -11.41 13.92 -15.07
C ALA A 167 -12.47 13.71 -13.97
N ALA A 168 -12.67 12.49 -13.50
CA ALA A 168 -13.60 12.17 -12.43
C ALA A 168 -13.24 12.89 -11.12
N PHE A 169 -11.97 12.89 -10.74
CA PHE A 169 -11.51 13.57 -9.52
C PHE A 169 -11.70 15.09 -9.59
N ARG A 170 -11.38 15.69 -10.74
CA ARG A 170 -11.61 17.13 -10.96
C ARG A 170 -13.11 17.47 -10.92
N ALA A 171 -13.98 16.61 -11.45
CA ALA A 171 -15.42 16.77 -11.35
C ALA A 171 -15.93 16.71 -9.91
N GLU A 172 -15.32 15.90 -9.03
CA GLU A 172 -15.58 15.88 -7.58
C GLU A 172 -14.93 17.05 -6.81
N GLY A 173 -14.28 17.99 -7.50
CA GLY A 173 -13.61 19.15 -6.85
C GLY A 173 -12.25 18.85 -6.26
N ILE A 174 -11.67 17.68 -6.53
CA ILE A 174 -10.29 17.36 -6.13
C ILE A 174 -9.32 18.08 -7.08
N LYS A 175 -8.42 18.89 -6.54
CA LYS A 175 -7.38 19.53 -7.32
C LYS A 175 -6.27 18.54 -7.63
N VAL A 176 -6.03 18.27 -8.92
CA VAL A 176 -4.94 17.39 -9.37
C VAL A 176 -3.88 18.22 -10.07
N LEU A 177 -2.69 18.24 -9.46
CA LEU A 177 -1.48 18.92 -9.96
C LEU A 177 -0.55 17.83 -10.52
N GLU A 178 -0.68 17.56 -11.81
CA GLU A 178 0.18 16.64 -12.55
C GLU A 178 1.54 17.29 -12.79
N HIS A 179 2.58 16.47 -13.03
CA HIS A 179 3.97 16.90 -13.25
C HIS A 179 4.48 17.87 -12.16
N THR A 180 3.99 17.70 -10.93
CA THR A 180 4.26 18.59 -9.81
C THR A 180 4.86 17.84 -8.65
N GLN A 181 5.98 18.35 -8.14
CA GLN A 181 6.65 17.84 -6.94
C GLN A 181 6.82 18.97 -5.93
N ALA A 182 6.80 18.63 -4.65
CA ALA A 182 7.25 19.53 -3.60
C ALA A 182 8.78 19.47 -3.52
N SER A 183 9.43 20.64 -3.59
CA SER A 183 10.88 20.77 -3.42
C SER A 183 11.28 20.96 -1.95
N GLN A 184 10.36 21.45 -1.13
CA GLN A 184 10.52 21.66 0.30
C GLN A 184 9.18 21.57 1.00
N ILE A 185 9.20 21.12 2.26
CA ILE A 185 8.05 21.07 3.15
C ILE A 185 8.42 21.78 4.45
N ALA A 186 7.54 22.65 4.93
CA ALA A 186 7.61 23.24 6.25
C ALA A 186 6.29 22.98 7.00
N HIS A 187 6.36 22.88 8.32
CA HIS A 187 5.18 22.84 9.18
C HIS A 187 5.30 24.00 10.19
N VAL A 188 4.49 25.02 9.97
CA VAL A 188 4.56 26.28 10.73
C VAL A 188 3.15 26.65 11.20
N ASP A 189 3.00 26.99 12.47
CA ASP A 189 1.72 27.40 13.08
C ASP A 189 0.57 26.38 12.86
N GLY A 190 0.91 25.08 12.84
CA GLY A 190 -0.07 24.00 12.64
C GLY A 190 -0.47 23.75 11.17
N GLU A 191 0.17 24.44 10.23
CA GLU A 191 -0.10 24.36 8.79
C GLU A 191 1.11 23.80 8.04
N PHE A 192 0.87 22.94 7.07
CA PHE A 192 1.87 22.51 6.09
C PHE A 192 1.99 23.53 4.96
N VAL A 193 3.22 23.90 4.64
CA VAL A 193 3.57 24.72 3.50
C VAL A 193 4.48 23.92 2.57
N LEU A 194 3.99 23.61 1.39
CA LEU A 194 4.72 22.87 0.37
C LEU A 194 5.18 23.84 -0.72
N THR A 195 6.47 23.95 -0.92
CA THR A 195 7.06 24.73 -2.02
C THR A 195 7.04 23.88 -3.29
N THR A 196 6.45 24.37 -4.35
CA THR A 196 6.36 23.69 -5.66
C THR A 196 6.81 24.61 -6.79
N GLY A 197 6.99 24.07 -7.99
CA GLY A 197 7.27 24.88 -9.19
C GLY A 197 6.13 25.85 -9.58
N HIS A 198 4.95 25.69 -8.98
CA HIS A 198 3.77 26.56 -9.20
C HIS A 198 3.48 27.49 -8.02
N GLY A 199 4.43 27.64 -7.09
CA GLY A 199 4.27 28.43 -5.87
C GLY A 199 4.00 27.58 -4.63
N GLU A 200 3.58 28.23 -3.55
CA GLU A 200 3.29 27.57 -2.28
C GLU A 200 1.89 26.95 -2.26
N LEU A 201 1.81 25.74 -1.75
CA LEU A 201 0.56 25.07 -1.40
C LEU A 201 0.47 24.95 0.13
N ARG A 202 -0.67 25.35 0.70
CA ARG A 202 -0.92 25.29 2.14
C ARG A 202 -2.01 24.26 2.47
N ALA A 203 -1.79 23.46 3.51
CA ALA A 203 -2.73 22.42 3.94
C ALA A 203 -2.67 22.20 5.46
N ASP A 204 -3.79 21.76 6.04
CA ASP A 204 -3.87 21.46 7.47
C ASP A 204 -3.25 20.08 7.78
N LYS A 205 -3.26 19.18 6.80
CA LYS A 205 -2.59 17.87 6.85
C LYS A 205 -1.94 17.54 5.52
N LEU A 206 -0.87 16.74 5.62
CA LEU A 206 -0.11 16.22 4.49
C LEU A 206 -0.14 14.68 4.54
N LEU A 207 -0.67 14.06 3.50
CA LEU A 207 -0.61 12.60 3.28
C LEU A 207 0.52 12.28 2.31
N VAL A 208 1.44 11.41 2.71
CA VAL A 208 2.52 10.88 1.88
C VAL A 208 2.22 9.44 1.50
N ALA A 209 1.96 9.22 0.21
CA ALA A 209 1.59 7.93 -0.34
C ALA A 209 2.35 7.67 -1.66
N THR A 210 3.69 7.68 -1.59
CA THR A 210 4.62 7.61 -2.73
C THR A 210 5.11 6.21 -3.05
N GLY A 211 4.51 5.19 -2.46
CA GLY A 211 4.86 3.78 -2.61
C GLY A 211 5.18 3.12 -1.28
N ARG A 212 5.79 1.92 -1.33
CA ARG A 212 6.14 1.12 -0.16
C ARG A 212 7.59 0.65 -0.28
N THR A 213 8.22 0.45 0.87
CA THR A 213 9.60 -0.08 0.99
C THR A 213 9.55 -1.41 1.70
N PRO A 214 10.16 -2.48 1.16
CA PRO A 214 10.25 -3.79 1.81
C PRO A 214 10.89 -3.70 3.20
N ASN A 215 10.33 -4.44 4.16
CA ASN A 215 10.85 -4.51 5.53
C ASN A 215 11.97 -5.55 5.63
N THR A 216 13.11 -5.26 5.07
CA THR A 216 14.25 -6.18 4.93
C THR A 216 15.53 -5.69 5.60
N ARG A 217 15.69 -4.38 5.77
CA ARG A 217 16.94 -3.75 6.23
C ARG A 217 17.41 -4.19 7.62
N SER A 218 16.46 -4.49 8.53
CA SER A 218 16.77 -4.91 9.90
C SER A 218 17.04 -6.41 10.04
N LEU A 219 16.85 -7.19 8.97
CA LEU A 219 16.91 -8.65 9.02
C LEU A 219 18.33 -9.22 8.96
N ALA A 220 19.36 -8.40 8.63
CA ALA A 220 20.75 -8.87 8.41
C ALA A 220 20.81 -10.01 7.37
N LEU A 221 20.14 -9.84 6.22
CA LEU A 221 19.98 -10.84 5.17
C LEU A 221 21.33 -11.34 4.60
N GLU A 222 22.34 -10.49 4.61
CA GLU A 222 23.70 -10.82 4.21
C GLU A 222 24.32 -11.93 5.05
N ALA A 223 24.00 -12.03 6.35
CA ALA A 223 24.46 -13.09 7.23
C ALA A 223 23.91 -14.47 6.86
N ALA A 224 22.76 -14.48 6.17
CA ALA A 224 22.13 -15.70 5.67
C ALA A 224 22.37 -15.95 4.17
N GLY A 225 23.09 -15.07 3.47
CA GLY A 225 23.35 -15.16 2.03
C GLY A 225 22.11 -14.88 1.17
N VAL A 226 21.09 -14.19 1.70
CA VAL A 226 19.84 -13.86 0.99
C VAL A 226 20.02 -12.59 0.18
N ALA A 227 19.84 -12.68 -1.14
CA ALA A 227 20.00 -11.59 -2.08
C ALA A 227 18.77 -10.65 -2.08
N VAL A 228 19.03 -9.36 -2.23
CA VAL A 228 18.02 -8.33 -2.45
C VAL A 228 18.29 -7.55 -3.73
N ASN A 229 17.24 -7.00 -4.34
CA ASN A 229 17.38 -6.11 -5.49
C ASN A 229 17.76 -4.66 -5.05
N ALA A 230 17.89 -3.76 -6.02
CA ALA A 230 18.26 -2.35 -5.76
C ALA A 230 17.25 -1.59 -4.89
N GLN A 231 15.99 -2.05 -4.81
CA GLN A 231 14.94 -1.49 -3.98
C GLN A 231 14.92 -2.11 -2.57
N GLY A 232 15.77 -3.10 -2.30
CA GLY A 232 15.85 -3.83 -1.05
C GLY A 232 14.82 -4.96 -0.92
N ALA A 233 14.10 -5.31 -1.98
CA ALA A 233 13.20 -6.45 -2.00
C ALA A 233 13.98 -7.76 -2.13
N ILE A 234 13.52 -8.80 -1.42
CA ILE A 234 14.13 -10.14 -1.50
C ILE A 234 13.85 -10.72 -2.88
N VAL A 235 14.89 -11.14 -3.58
CA VAL A 235 14.77 -11.80 -4.88
C VAL A 235 14.37 -13.26 -4.68
N ILE A 236 13.31 -13.68 -5.37
CA ILE A 236 12.78 -15.04 -5.30
C ILE A 236 12.53 -15.61 -6.70
N ASP A 237 12.52 -16.92 -6.77
CA ASP A 237 12.03 -17.63 -7.97
C ASP A 237 10.50 -17.84 -7.93
N LYS A 238 9.94 -18.53 -8.93
CA LYS A 238 8.51 -18.86 -9.00
C LYS A 238 8.05 -19.82 -7.89
N GLY A 239 8.97 -20.54 -7.26
CA GLY A 239 8.75 -21.43 -6.12
C GLY A 239 8.92 -20.75 -4.76
N MET A 240 9.12 -19.44 -4.73
CA MET A 240 9.36 -18.63 -3.51
C MET A 240 10.72 -18.90 -2.85
N HIS A 241 11.66 -19.61 -3.53
CA HIS A 241 13.02 -19.79 -3.02
C HIS A 241 13.81 -18.50 -3.13
N THR A 242 14.59 -18.19 -2.09
CA THR A 242 15.59 -17.14 -2.13
C THR A 242 16.90 -17.67 -2.73
N SER A 243 17.96 -16.88 -2.73
CA SER A 243 19.32 -17.32 -3.08
C SER A 243 19.90 -18.37 -2.11
N THR A 244 19.26 -18.61 -0.97
CA THR A 244 19.63 -19.63 0.02
C THR A 244 18.57 -20.73 0.03
N PRO A 245 18.88 -21.99 -0.32
CA PRO A 245 17.89 -23.01 -0.69
C PRO A 245 16.80 -23.35 0.34
N HIS A 246 17.07 -23.18 1.63
CA HIS A 246 16.14 -23.47 2.73
C HIS A 246 15.52 -22.21 3.33
N ILE A 247 15.73 -21.06 2.68
CA ILE A 247 15.10 -19.79 3.06
C ILE A 247 14.19 -19.34 1.92
N TYR A 248 12.93 -19.11 2.26
CA TYR A 248 11.85 -18.70 1.36
C TYR A 248 11.42 -17.29 1.70
N ALA A 249 10.77 -16.60 0.76
CA ALA A 249 10.14 -15.32 1.04
C ALA A 249 8.81 -15.18 0.28
N ALA A 250 7.83 -14.49 0.89
CA ALA A 250 6.52 -14.27 0.31
C ALA A 250 5.93 -12.91 0.71
N GLY A 251 5.10 -12.35 -0.16
CA GLY A 251 4.41 -11.07 0.05
C GLY A 251 5.28 -9.84 -0.17
N ASP A 252 4.88 -8.71 0.41
CA ASP A 252 5.42 -7.37 0.08
C ASP A 252 6.91 -7.16 0.40
N CYS A 253 7.57 -8.06 1.11
CA CYS A 253 9.02 -8.03 1.30
C CYS A 253 9.81 -8.52 0.09
N THR A 254 9.14 -9.07 -0.93
CA THR A 254 9.72 -9.56 -2.19
C THR A 254 9.50 -8.58 -3.34
N ASP A 255 9.99 -8.91 -4.52
CA ASP A 255 9.79 -8.17 -5.76
C ASP A 255 8.45 -8.47 -6.45
N GLN A 256 7.59 -9.26 -5.82
CA GLN A 256 6.25 -9.59 -6.31
C GLN A 256 5.27 -8.41 -6.17
N PRO A 257 4.19 -8.36 -6.98
CA PRO A 257 3.15 -7.35 -6.82
C PRO A 257 2.53 -7.33 -5.42
N GLN A 258 2.42 -6.13 -4.84
CA GLN A 258 2.02 -5.91 -3.45
C GLN A 258 0.49 -5.97 -3.27
N PHE A 259 -0.07 -7.18 -3.39
CA PHE A 259 -1.50 -7.45 -3.18
C PHE A 259 -1.67 -8.59 -2.17
N VAL A 260 -2.71 -8.51 -1.34
CA VAL A 260 -3.00 -9.50 -0.31
C VAL A 260 -3.19 -10.91 -0.88
N TYR A 261 -3.85 -11.04 -2.03
CA TYR A 261 -4.06 -12.35 -2.69
C TYR A 261 -2.78 -12.91 -3.31
N VAL A 262 -1.85 -12.06 -3.76
CA VAL A 262 -0.52 -12.49 -4.20
C VAL A 262 0.27 -13.01 -3.01
N ALA A 263 0.29 -12.27 -1.90
CA ALA A 263 0.96 -12.70 -0.67
C ALA A 263 0.40 -14.03 -0.14
N ALA A 264 -0.92 -14.21 -0.14
CA ALA A 264 -1.56 -15.45 0.27
C ALA A 264 -1.22 -16.63 -0.66
N ALA A 265 -1.25 -16.39 -1.98
CA ALA A 265 -0.88 -17.39 -2.98
C ALA A 265 0.61 -17.77 -2.87
N ALA A 266 1.50 -16.80 -2.69
CA ALA A 266 2.92 -17.01 -2.51
C ALA A 266 3.22 -17.77 -1.21
N GLY A 267 2.61 -17.38 -0.08
CA GLY A 267 2.76 -18.08 1.21
C GLY A 267 2.32 -19.54 1.14
N THR A 268 1.22 -19.84 0.44
CA THR A 268 0.77 -21.23 0.23
C THR A 268 1.79 -22.04 -0.56
N ARG A 269 2.36 -21.48 -1.63
CA ARG A 269 3.38 -22.15 -2.46
C ARG A 269 4.68 -22.34 -1.71
N ALA A 270 5.11 -21.34 -0.97
CA ALA A 270 6.26 -21.45 -0.07
C ALA A 270 6.08 -22.61 0.90
N ALA A 271 4.93 -22.70 1.57
CA ALA A 271 4.64 -23.80 2.52
C ALA A 271 4.66 -25.18 1.86
N ILE A 272 4.11 -25.33 0.65
CA ILE A 272 4.18 -26.58 -0.12
C ILE A 272 5.64 -26.96 -0.40
N ASN A 273 6.45 -25.99 -0.86
CA ASN A 273 7.85 -26.25 -1.23
C ASN A 273 8.73 -26.50 0.00
N MET A 274 8.50 -25.80 1.10
CA MET A 274 9.16 -26.04 2.39
C MET A 274 8.91 -27.45 2.93
N THR A 275 7.82 -28.09 2.52
CA THR A 275 7.44 -29.46 2.95
C THR A 275 7.74 -30.52 1.88
N GLY A 276 8.57 -30.21 0.89
CA GLY A 276 9.06 -31.15 -0.12
C GLY A 276 8.19 -31.26 -1.38
N GLY A 277 7.24 -30.34 -1.57
CA GLY A 277 6.47 -30.23 -2.81
C GLY A 277 7.18 -29.39 -3.89
N ASP A 278 6.51 -29.21 -5.03
CA ASP A 278 6.97 -28.40 -6.15
C ASP A 278 5.79 -27.56 -6.67
N ALA A 279 5.65 -26.35 -6.15
CA ALA A 279 4.58 -25.43 -6.49
C ALA A 279 5.12 -24.10 -6.97
N ALA A 280 4.65 -23.61 -8.11
CA ALA A 280 5.03 -22.35 -8.69
C ALA A 280 3.86 -21.35 -8.73
N ILE A 281 4.17 -20.06 -8.55
CA ILE A 281 3.20 -18.99 -8.76
C ILE A 281 3.19 -18.57 -10.25
N ASN A 282 1.97 -18.33 -10.76
CA ASN A 282 1.77 -17.74 -12.08
C ASN A 282 0.91 -16.49 -11.94
N LEU A 283 1.46 -15.34 -12.29
CA LEU A 283 0.82 -14.02 -12.20
C LEU A 283 0.40 -13.45 -13.55
N THR A 284 0.50 -14.22 -14.65
CA THR A 284 0.21 -13.74 -16.02
C THR A 284 -1.20 -13.16 -16.15
N ALA A 285 -2.18 -13.77 -15.52
CA ALA A 285 -3.57 -13.28 -15.52
C ALA A 285 -3.99 -12.74 -14.14
N MET A 286 -3.07 -12.05 -13.46
CA MET A 286 -3.36 -11.48 -12.14
C MET A 286 -4.33 -10.29 -12.30
N PRO A 287 -5.50 -10.31 -11.63
CA PRO A 287 -6.38 -9.15 -11.60
C PRO A 287 -5.84 -8.09 -10.65
N THR A 288 -6.03 -6.82 -10.99
CA THR A 288 -5.85 -5.71 -10.06
C THR A 288 -7.13 -4.92 -9.94
N VAL A 289 -7.42 -4.38 -8.76
CA VAL A 289 -8.58 -3.51 -8.52
C VAL A 289 -8.17 -2.35 -7.65
N VAL A 290 -8.57 -1.16 -8.04
CA VAL A 290 -8.44 0.07 -7.26
C VAL A 290 -9.82 0.58 -6.93
N PHE A 291 -10.09 0.84 -5.65
CA PHE A 291 -11.40 1.20 -5.12
C PHE A 291 -11.68 2.70 -5.18
N THR A 292 -11.26 3.35 -6.25
CA THR A 292 -11.71 4.70 -6.60
C THR A 292 -13.13 4.66 -7.20
N ASP A 293 -13.71 5.80 -7.48
CA ASP A 293 -14.97 5.93 -8.20
C ASP A 293 -14.75 6.92 -9.36
N PRO A 294 -14.77 6.46 -10.61
CA PRO A 294 -14.99 5.07 -11.01
C PRO A 294 -13.88 4.11 -10.52
N GLN A 295 -14.21 2.84 -10.36
CA GLN A 295 -13.23 1.80 -10.05
C GLN A 295 -12.33 1.54 -11.25
N VAL A 296 -11.04 1.25 -10.97
CA VAL A 296 -10.10 0.77 -11.99
C VAL A 296 -9.86 -0.71 -11.76
N ALA A 297 -10.03 -1.51 -12.80
CA ALA A 297 -9.73 -2.93 -12.77
C ALA A 297 -8.97 -3.32 -14.03
N THR A 298 -7.88 -4.07 -13.85
CA THR A 298 -7.08 -4.60 -14.94
C THR A 298 -6.83 -6.10 -14.74
N VAL A 299 -6.53 -6.82 -15.81
CA VAL A 299 -6.15 -8.23 -15.76
C VAL A 299 -5.28 -8.57 -16.95
N GLY A 300 -4.18 -9.28 -16.73
CA GLY A 300 -3.26 -9.70 -17.76
C GLY A 300 -2.38 -8.57 -18.30
N TYR A 301 -1.93 -8.69 -19.53
CA TYR A 301 -1.08 -7.72 -20.20
C TYR A 301 -1.82 -6.43 -20.55
N SER A 302 -1.14 -5.31 -20.39
CA SER A 302 -1.48 -4.10 -21.13
C SER A 302 -1.07 -4.27 -22.61
N GLU A 303 -1.63 -3.44 -23.51
CA GLU A 303 -1.24 -3.45 -24.92
C GLU A 303 0.27 -3.16 -25.08
N ALA A 304 0.81 -2.25 -24.29
CA ALA A 304 2.24 -1.92 -24.31
C ALA A 304 3.13 -3.09 -23.87
N GLU A 305 2.75 -3.83 -22.83
CA GLU A 305 3.45 -5.03 -22.38
C GLU A 305 3.37 -6.16 -23.39
N ALA A 306 2.19 -6.38 -23.98
CA ALA A 306 1.99 -7.37 -25.04
C ALA A 306 2.90 -7.08 -26.26
N HIS A 307 2.95 -5.84 -26.73
CA HIS A 307 3.83 -5.44 -27.83
C HIS A 307 5.32 -5.58 -27.47
N HIS A 308 5.71 -5.26 -26.21
CA HIS A 308 7.08 -5.48 -25.75
C HIS A 308 7.48 -6.95 -25.83
N ASP A 309 6.57 -7.85 -25.54
CA ASP A 309 6.77 -9.29 -25.57
C ASP A 309 6.56 -9.90 -26.99
N GLY A 310 6.35 -9.04 -28.01
CA GLY A 310 6.18 -9.46 -29.41
C GLY A 310 4.81 -10.04 -29.72
N ILE A 311 3.80 -9.79 -28.90
CA ILE A 311 2.42 -10.23 -29.10
C ILE A 311 1.69 -9.15 -29.91
N GLU A 312 1.17 -9.52 -31.10
CA GLU A 312 0.28 -8.64 -31.85
C GLU A 312 -1.08 -8.53 -31.15
N THR A 313 -1.59 -7.31 -31.05
CA THR A 313 -2.88 -7.03 -30.38
C THR A 313 -3.82 -6.29 -31.31
N ASP A 314 -5.13 -6.50 -31.10
CA ASP A 314 -6.21 -5.68 -31.66
C ASP A 314 -7.00 -5.12 -30.49
N SER A 315 -7.02 -3.79 -30.37
CA SER A 315 -7.61 -3.13 -29.21
C SER A 315 -8.97 -2.52 -29.51
N ARG A 316 -9.87 -2.54 -28.53
CA ARG A 316 -11.18 -1.89 -28.58
C ARG A 316 -11.43 -1.08 -27.33
N THR A 317 -11.80 0.18 -27.49
CA THR A 317 -12.33 1.03 -26.43
C THR A 317 -13.84 1.14 -26.56
N LEU A 318 -14.55 0.85 -25.47
CA LEU A 318 -15.98 1.04 -25.35
C LEU A 318 -16.24 2.15 -24.33
N THR A 319 -17.14 3.09 -24.66
CA THR A 319 -17.55 4.22 -23.80
C THR A 319 -19.01 4.10 -23.44
#